data_a67687850db34b1d4e8e01482d39df86
#
_entry.id   a67687850db34b1d4e8e01482d39df86
#
_cell.length_a   1.000
_cell.length_b   1.000
_cell.length_c   1.000
_cell.angle_alpha   90.00
_cell.angle_beta   90.00
_cell.angle_gamma   90.00
#
_symmetry.space_group_name_H-M   'P 1'
#
loop_
_entity.id
_entity.type
_entity.pdbx_description
1 polymer ?
#
loop_
_entity_poly.entity_id
_entity_poly.type
_entity_poly.pdbx_seq_one_letter_code
_entity_poly.pdbx_strand_id
1 'polypeptide(L)'
;MFLTDVVTATNMNPTYYKFIPIFIKCWKKLFPYINIHIVVVADELIDELQPYKEHLKLFKPIDNVETSFIAQNIRLFYPALLKEAKGGIIITDMDMVPMNTSYYVEPIKDISNDKFVCYRPLSCVGKNEMVMCYNIAHRDTWSQIFNINTENDIIDRVLSIYQKDKYFGENANIHYKPYWITDQLYLYEKTQEWNVNTNNLVILKENLIVITTKNIYSTNIPENVFYRLWNTIPINFDILCENKYICDFHIPRKIKNNTLQDIVNKII
;
A
#
# COMPACT_ATOMS: atom_id res chain seq x y z
N MET A 1 -14.89 -8.75 8.09
CA MET A 1 -13.44 -9.02 7.98
C MET A 1 -12.71 -8.31 9.11
N PHE A 2 -11.68 -8.89 9.69
CA PHE A 2 -10.85 -8.26 10.71
C PHE A 2 -9.43 -8.05 10.16
N LEU A 3 -8.89 -6.84 10.25
CA LEU A 3 -7.55 -6.50 9.77
C LEU A 3 -6.50 -7.12 10.69
N THR A 4 -5.67 -8.03 10.18
CA THR A 4 -4.62 -8.72 10.97
C THR A 4 -3.21 -8.47 10.46
N ASP A 5 -3.06 -8.18 9.18
CA ASP A 5 -1.75 -8.11 8.53
C ASP A 5 -1.67 -6.92 7.56
N VAL A 6 -0.49 -6.31 7.47
CA VAL A 6 -0.18 -5.29 6.45
C VAL A 6 1.04 -5.71 5.65
N VAL A 7 0.94 -5.59 4.33
CA VAL A 7 2.01 -5.91 3.38
C VAL A 7 2.40 -4.66 2.61
N THR A 8 3.68 -4.40 2.53
CA THR A 8 4.30 -3.43 1.63
C THR A 8 5.61 -3.99 1.09
N ALA A 9 6.22 -3.31 0.13
CA ALA A 9 7.51 -3.73 -0.41
C ALA A 9 8.40 -2.55 -0.76
N THR A 10 9.70 -2.80 -0.77
CA THR A 10 10.72 -1.86 -1.21
C THR A 10 11.90 -2.62 -1.83
N ASN A 11 12.74 -1.91 -2.56
CA ASN A 11 14.09 -2.35 -2.90
C ASN A 11 15.11 -1.54 -2.08
N MET A 12 16.40 -1.72 -2.37
CA MET A 12 17.47 -1.00 -1.68
C MET A 12 17.65 0.46 -2.13
N ASN A 13 16.62 1.08 -2.71
CA ASN A 13 16.61 2.51 -2.98
C ASN A 13 16.43 3.30 -1.67
N PRO A 14 17.41 4.15 -1.26
CA PRO A 14 17.36 4.89 -0.01
C PRO A 14 16.20 5.89 0.08
N THR A 15 15.57 6.22 -1.05
CA THR A 15 14.35 7.04 -1.05
C THR A 15 13.19 6.34 -0.34
N TYR A 16 13.16 5.00 -0.35
CA TYR A 16 12.04 4.23 0.18
C TYR A 16 12.40 3.39 1.40
N TYR A 17 13.52 2.65 1.41
CA TYR A 17 13.81 1.78 2.55
C TYR A 17 14.00 2.55 3.86
N LYS A 18 14.41 3.82 3.81
CA LYS A 18 14.51 4.69 4.99
C LYS A 18 13.16 4.96 5.68
N PHE A 19 12.04 4.65 5.02
CA PHE A 19 10.72 4.76 5.64
C PHE A 19 10.34 3.53 6.46
N ILE A 20 11.10 2.43 6.40
CA ILE A 20 10.84 1.21 7.17
C ILE A 20 10.60 1.47 8.66
N PRO A 21 11.48 2.20 9.38
CA PRO A 21 11.29 2.44 10.81
C PRO A 21 9.99 3.18 11.12
N ILE A 22 9.67 4.22 10.35
CA ILE A 22 8.46 5.01 10.55
C ILE A 22 7.20 4.20 10.20
N PHE A 23 7.23 3.44 9.11
CA PHE A 23 6.14 2.57 8.70
C PHE A 23 5.78 1.59 9.82
N ILE A 24 6.76 0.87 10.36
CA ILE A 24 6.57 -0.08 11.45
C ILE A 24 6.00 0.63 12.68
N LYS A 25 6.59 1.74 13.08
CA LYS A 25 6.20 2.47 14.28
C LYS A 25 4.75 2.98 14.20
N CYS A 26 4.34 3.55 13.05
CA CYS A 26 2.99 4.08 12.88
C CYS A 26 1.92 2.97 12.82
N TRP A 27 2.18 1.88 12.08
CA TRP A 27 1.26 0.76 12.03
C TRP A 27 1.11 0.10 13.40
N LYS A 28 2.20 -0.13 14.15
CA LYS A 28 2.15 -0.70 15.51
C LYS A 28 1.46 0.20 16.51
N LYS A 29 1.59 1.53 16.38
CA LYS A 29 0.89 2.46 17.27
C LYS A 29 -0.63 2.39 17.10
N LEU A 30 -1.11 2.41 15.85
CA LEU A 30 -2.55 2.36 15.57
C LEU A 30 -3.14 0.96 15.76
N PHE A 31 -2.36 -0.07 15.47
CA PHE A 31 -2.76 -1.48 15.49
C PHE A 31 -1.70 -2.31 16.22
N PRO A 32 -1.67 -2.30 17.59
CA PRO A 32 -0.63 -3.01 18.35
C PRO A 32 -0.53 -4.52 18.03
N TYR A 33 -1.64 -5.12 17.58
CA TYR A 33 -1.75 -6.53 17.24
C TYR A 33 -1.38 -6.87 15.78
N ILE A 34 -1.17 -5.86 14.92
CA ILE A 34 -0.97 -6.10 13.48
C ILE A 34 0.37 -6.78 13.20
N ASN A 35 0.37 -7.75 12.30
CA ASN A 35 1.58 -8.31 11.73
C ASN A 35 2.02 -7.43 10.55
N ILE A 36 3.30 -7.06 10.54
CA ILE A 36 3.87 -6.21 9.49
C ILE A 36 4.80 -7.05 8.64
N HIS A 37 4.57 -7.05 7.34
CA HIS A 37 5.37 -7.77 6.35
C HIS A 37 5.90 -6.79 5.31
N ILE A 38 7.18 -6.51 5.37
CA ILE A 38 7.88 -5.64 4.42
C ILE A 38 8.76 -6.50 3.55
N VAL A 39 8.40 -6.67 2.28
CA VAL A 39 9.21 -7.41 1.32
C VAL A 39 10.33 -6.52 0.82
N VAL A 40 11.58 -6.91 1.10
CA VAL A 40 12.79 -6.20 0.65
C VAL A 40 13.40 -6.96 -0.51
N VAL A 41 13.39 -6.36 -1.70
CA VAL A 41 14.00 -6.96 -2.90
C VAL A 41 15.47 -6.63 -2.93
N ALA A 42 16.30 -7.59 -2.50
CA ALA A 42 17.76 -7.46 -2.38
C ALA A 42 18.42 -8.83 -2.28
N ASP A 43 19.74 -8.88 -2.49
CA ASP A 43 20.54 -10.07 -2.25
C ASP A 43 20.73 -10.34 -0.76
N GLU A 44 20.87 -9.28 0.03
CA GLU A 44 21.04 -9.33 1.49
C GLU A 44 20.47 -8.08 2.16
N LEU A 45 20.23 -8.17 3.47
CA LEU A 45 19.82 -7.03 4.28
C LEU A 45 21.05 -6.30 4.79
N ILE A 46 21.11 -4.99 4.57
CA ILE A 46 22.18 -4.12 5.12
C ILE A 46 22.05 -4.00 6.65
N ASP A 47 23.15 -3.66 7.31
CA ASP A 47 23.24 -3.54 8.77
C ASP A 47 22.22 -2.56 9.36
N GLU A 48 21.93 -1.46 8.66
CA GLU A 48 20.94 -0.45 9.04
C GLU A 48 19.53 -1.06 9.21
N LEU A 49 19.20 -2.12 8.49
CA LEU A 49 17.90 -2.78 8.52
C LEU A 49 17.82 -3.96 9.50
N GLN A 50 18.93 -4.42 10.05
CA GLN A 50 18.97 -5.56 10.99
C GLN A 50 18.06 -5.38 12.23
N PRO A 51 17.92 -4.18 12.82
CA PRO A 51 17.01 -3.96 13.95
C PRO A 51 15.53 -4.26 13.65
N TYR A 52 15.15 -4.30 12.36
CA TYR A 52 13.76 -4.48 11.90
C TYR A 52 13.51 -5.85 11.26
N LYS A 53 14.50 -6.75 11.30
CA LYS A 53 14.50 -8.04 10.58
C LYS A 53 13.25 -8.90 10.81
N GLU A 54 12.63 -8.81 11.98
CA GLU A 54 11.40 -9.56 12.29
C GLU A 54 10.21 -9.18 11.40
N HIS A 55 10.20 -7.95 10.88
CA HIS A 55 9.18 -7.43 9.97
C HIS A 55 9.58 -7.55 8.50
N LEU A 56 10.86 -7.89 8.20
CA LEU A 56 11.39 -7.92 6.85
C LEU A 56 11.36 -9.33 6.27
N LYS A 57 11.02 -9.39 4.98
CA LYS A 57 11.02 -10.60 4.17
C LYS A 57 11.94 -10.36 2.97
N LEU A 58 13.12 -10.97 2.99
CA LEU A 58 14.06 -10.87 1.89
C LEU A 58 13.54 -11.65 0.69
N PHE A 59 13.47 -10.99 -0.47
CA PHE A 59 13.16 -11.60 -1.74
C PHE A 59 14.31 -11.35 -2.72
N LYS A 60 14.85 -12.40 -3.31
CA LYS A 60 15.98 -12.30 -4.22
C LYS A 60 15.61 -11.56 -5.49
N PRO A 61 16.50 -10.71 -6.02
CA PRO A 61 16.33 -10.13 -7.35
C PRO A 61 16.12 -11.22 -8.41
N ILE A 62 15.31 -10.90 -9.42
CA ILE A 62 15.09 -11.76 -10.58
C ILE A 62 16.01 -11.25 -11.70
N ASP A 63 16.75 -12.15 -12.34
CA ASP A 63 17.67 -11.80 -13.40
C ASP A 63 16.97 -11.01 -14.52
N ASN A 64 17.62 -9.93 -14.96
CA ASN A 64 17.15 -9.03 -15.99
C ASN A 64 15.83 -8.30 -15.69
N VAL A 65 15.36 -8.29 -14.43
CA VAL A 65 14.19 -7.52 -13.99
C VAL A 65 14.62 -6.43 -13.00
N GLU A 66 14.20 -5.19 -13.23
CA GLU A 66 14.50 -4.11 -12.28
C GLU A 66 13.92 -4.40 -10.89
N THR A 67 14.76 -4.28 -9.86
CA THR A 67 14.33 -4.50 -8.46
C THR A 67 13.20 -3.56 -8.02
N SER A 68 13.12 -2.37 -8.62
CA SER A 68 12.00 -1.43 -8.41
C SER A 68 10.69 -1.96 -8.96
N PHE A 69 10.72 -2.63 -10.12
CA PHE A 69 9.54 -3.28 -10.71
C PHE A 69 9.09 -4.47 -9.87
N ILE A 70 10.05 -5.31 -9.41
CA ILE A 70 9.73 -6.44 -8.53
C ILE A 70 9.08 -5.91 -7.25
N ALA A 71 9.68 -4.92 -6.58
CA ALA A 71 9.15 -4.35 -5.34
C ALA A 71 7.75 -3.73 -5.52
N GLN A 72 7.49 -3.11 -6.65
CA GLN A 72 6.19 -2.53 -6.97
C GLN A 72 5.10 -3.61 -7.12
N ASN A 73 5.41 -4.73 -7.75
CA ASN A 73 4.43 -5.77 -8.06
C ASN A 73 4.30 -6.85 -6.99
N ILE A 74 5.39 -7.17 -6.25
CA ILE A 74 5.39 -8.29 -5.29
C ILE A 74 4.38 -8.12 -4.15
N ARG A 75 4.04 -6.90 -3.78
CA ARG A 75 3.01 -6.63 -2.75
C ARG A 75 1.61 -7.09 -3.16
N LEU A 76 1.35 -7.32 -4.46
CA LEU A 76 0.12 -7.96 -4.94
C LEU A 76 0.10 -9.47 -4.65
N PHE A 77 1.26 -10.10 -4.67
CA PHE A 77 1.39 -11.56 -4.67
C PHE A 77 1.74 -12.11 -3.28
N TYR A 78 2.55 -11.38 -2.53
CA TYR A 78 3.07 -11.82 -1.25
C TYR A 78 1.98 -12.13 -0.21
N PRO A 79 0.83 -11.41 -0.16
CA PRO A 79 -0.28 -11.75 0.72
C PRO A 79 -0.74 -13.21 0.62
N ALA A 80 -0.71 -13.80 -0.57
CA ALA A 80 -1.09 -15.19 -0.82
C ALA A 80 -0.19 -16.21 -0.10
N LEU A 81 1.05 -15.85 0.23
CA LEU A 81 2.01 -16.72 0.93
C LEU A 81 1.88 -16.68 2.45
N LEU A 82 1.12 -15.76 3.02
CA LEU A 82 0.98 -15.58 4.47
C LEU A 82 0.00 -16.61 5.07
N LYS A 83 0.43 -17.88 5.14
CA LYS A 83 -0.39 -19.02 5.59
C LYS A 83 -0.93 -18.86 7.02
N GLU A 84 -0.24 -18.11 7.88
CA GLU A 84 -0.61 -17.89 9.28
C GLU A 84 -1.56 -16.69 9.47
N ALA A 85 -1.82 -15.91 8.42
CA ALA A 85 -2.76 -14.79 8.48
C ALA A 85 -4.19 -15.31 8.72
N LYS A 86 -4.84 -14.80 9.76
CA LYS A 86 -6.17 -15.26 10.20
C LYS A 86 -7.31 -14.33 9.79
N GLY A 87 -6.99 -13.16 9.25
CA GLY A 87 -7.95 -12.16 8.84
C GLY A 87 -7.57 -11.48 7.54
N GLY A 88 -8.01 -10.24 7.37
CA GLY A 88 -7.70 -9.44 6.22
C GLY A 88 -6.25 -8.98 6.19
N ILE A 89 -5.63 -9.12 5.04
CA ILE A 89 -4.28 -8.64 4.72
C ILE A 89 -4.43 -7.41 3.84
N ILE A 90 -4.03 -6.24 4.35
CA ILE A 90 -4.06 -4.98 3.62
C ILE A 90 -2.73 -4.74 2.91
N ILE A 91 -2.80 -4.29 1.65
CA ILE A 91 -1.62 -3.82 0.93
C ILE A 91 -1.57 -2.30 0.89
N THR A 92 -0.34 -1.74 0.91
CA THR A 92 -0.12 -0.29 0.91
C THR A 92 1.24 0.08 0.31
N ASP A 93 1.43 1.37 0.06
CA ASP A 93 2.73 1.93 -0.32
C ASP A 93 3.62 2.13 0.91
N MET A 94 4.96 2.04 0.73
CA MET A 94 5.94 2.20 1.80
C MET A 94 5.96 3.62 2.39
N ASP A 95 5.62 4.61 1.59
CA ASP A 95 5.57 6.03 1.95
C ASP A 95 4.19 6.49 2.47
N MET A 96 3.33 5.53 2.84
CA MET A 96 2.01 5.77 3.40
C MET A 96 1.97 5.52 4.90
N VAL A 97 1.66 6.56 5.67
CA VAL A 97 1.55 6.50 7.13
C VAL A 97 0.07 6.50 7.54
N PRO A 98 -0.42 5.44 8.21
CA PRO A 98 -1.79 5.42 8.73
C PRO A 98 -1.93 6.40 9.90
N MET A 99 -3.08 7.08 9.99
CA MET A 99 -3.34 8.08 11.04
C MET A 99 -4.67 7.88 11.78
N ASN A 100 -5.55 7.03 11.26
CA ASN A 100 -6.87 6.84 11.87
C ASN A 100 -7.32 5.38 11.78
N THR A 101 -7.50 4.74 12.93
CA THR A 101 -7.93 3.33 13.01
C THR A 101 -9.30 3.10 12.39
N SER A 102 -10.25 4.01 12.63
CA SER A 102 -11.64 3.84 12.15
C SER A 102 -11.72 3.80 10.62
N TYR A 103 -10.86 4.55 9.92
CA TYR A 103 -10.80 4.52 8.46
C TYR A 103 -10.53 3.12 7.90
N TYR A 104 -9.69 2.34 8.59
CA TYR A 104 -9.30 1.00 8.12
C TYR A 104 -10.22 -0.10 8.60
N VAL A 105 -10.85 0.06 9.78
CA VAL A 105 -11.56 -1.04 10.44
C VAL A 105 -13.07 -0.97 10.23
N GLU A 106 -13.67 0.23 10.39
CA GLU A 106 -15.14 0.36 10.35
C GLU A 106 -15.76 -0.09 9.01
N PRO A 107 -15.17 0.25 7.84
CA PRO A 107 -15.77 -0.14 6.57
C PRO A 107 -15.78 -1.65 6.30
N ILE A 108 -14.93 -2.43 6.98
CA ILE A 108 -14.74 -3.86 6.70
C ILE A 108 -15.29 -4.79 7.78
N LYS A 109 -15.67 -4.27 8.96
CA LYS A 109 -16.02 -5.10 10.12
C LYS A 109 -17.12 -6.13 9.84
N ASP A 110 -18.09 -5.77 9.00
CA ASP A 110 -19.24 -6.61 8.65
C ASP A 110 -19.07 -7.32 7.29
N ILE A 111 -17.91 -7.19 6.65
CA ILE A 111 -17.61 -7.83 5.38
C ILE A 111 -17.01 -9.22 5.64
N SER A 112 -17.50 -10.23 4.92
CA SER A 112 -16.99 -11.60 5.02
C SER A 112 -15.58 -11.77 4.42
N ASN A 113 -14.87 -12.82 4.84
CA ASN A 113 -13.47 -13.05 4.44
C ASN A 113 -13.30 -13.49 2.97
N ASP A 114 -14.38 -13.91 2.30
CA ASP A 114 -14.36 -14.28 0.88
C ASP A 114 -14.36 -13.06 -0.06
N LYS A 115 -14.48 -11.87 0.47
CA LYS A 115 -14.51 -10.63 -0.31
C LYS A 115 -13.12 -10.03 -0.51
N PHE A 116 -12.97 -9.37 -1.67
CA PHE A 116 -11.88 -8.41 -1.91
C PHE A 116 -12.44 -6.99 -1.79
N VAL A 117 -11.81 -6.15 -1.00
CA VAL A 117 -12.30 -4.80 -0.70
C VAL A 117 -11.33 -3.74 -1.21
N CYS A 118 -11.82 -2.87 -2.10
CA CYS A 118 -11.11 -1.69 -2.57
C CYS A 118 -11.58 -0.45 -1.80
N TYR A 119 -10.66 0.23 -1.13
CA TYR A 119 -10.95 1.42 -0.33
C TYR A 119 -11.10 2.70 -1.14
N ARG A 120 -10.44 2.78 -2.33
CA ARG A 120 -10.27 4.05 -3.07
C ARG A 120 -10.66 3.94 -4.54
N PRO A 121 -11.93 3.72 -4.86
CA PRO A 121 -12.37 3.54 -6.23
C PRO A 121 -12.30 4.81 -7.08
N LEU A 122 -12.51 6.01 -6.48
CA LEU A 122 -12.59 7.25 -7.24
C LEU A 122 -11.27 7.66 -7.90
N SER A 123 -10.15 7.18 -7.36
CA SER A 123 -8.84 7.40 -7.99
C SER A 123 -8.66 6.63 -9.29
N CYS A 124 -9.55 5.67 -9.57
CA CYS A 124 -9.46 4.74 -10.68
C CYS A 124 -10.59 4.90 -11.71
N VAL A 125 -11.59 5.76 -11.43
CA VAL A 125 -12.77 5.89 -12.30
C VAL A 125 -12.37 6.29 -13.72
N GLY A 126 -12.78 5.46 -14.69
CA GLY A 126 -12.54 5.68 -16.12
C GLY A 126 -11.14 5.35 -16.63
N LYS A 127 -10.26 4.76 -15.79
CA LYS A 127 -8.87 4.48 -16.16
C LYS A 127 -8.50 3.00 -16.23
N ASN A 128 -9.40 2.09 -15.86
CA ASN A 128 -9.11 0.65 -15.70
C ASN A 128 -7.91 0.38 -14.76
N GLU A 129 -7.74 1.21 -13.75
CA GLU A 129 -6.69 1.14 -12.74
C GLU A 129 -7.31 0.92 -11.36
N MET A 130 -6.60 0.26 -10.45
CA MET A 130 -6.95 0.16 -9.04
C MET A 130 -5.75 0.61 -8.22
N VAL A 131 -5.88 1.72 -7.49
CA VAL A 131 -4.77 2.24 -6.67
C VAL A 131 -4.32 1.22 -5.63
N MET A 132 -3.02 1.17 -5.38
CA MET A 132 -2.43 0.18 -4.49
C MET A 132 -2.82 0.38 -3.03
N CYS A 133 -2.98 1.60 -2.59
CA CYS A 133 -3.34 1.92 -1.21
C CYS A 133 -4.79 2.45 -1.15
N TYR A 134 -5.73 1.72 -0.57
CA TYR A 134 -5.56 0.45 0.12
C TYR A 134 -6.47 -0.60 -0.48
N ASN A 135 -6.03 -1.84 -0.47
CA ASN A 135 -6.87 -2.99 -0.83
C ASN A 135 -6.68 -4.07 0.23
N ILE A 136 -7.75 -4.75 0.61
CA ILE A 136 -7.72 -5.78 1.64
C ILE A 136 -8.51 -7.01 1.21
N ALA A 137 -7.97 -8.17 1.49
CA ALA A 137 -8.66 -9.45 1.35
C ALA A 137 -8.04 -10.51 2.29
N HIS A 138 -8.72 -11.61 2.48
CA HIS A 138 -8.12 -12.78 3.12
C HIS A 138 -7.05 -13.40 2.23
N ARG A 139 -6.09 -14.09 2.82
CA ARG A 139 -4.99 -14.78 2.13
C ARG A 139 -5.48 -15.64 0.96
N ASP A 140 -6.55 -16.42 1.16
CA ASP A 140 -7.07 -17.32 0.13
C ASP A 140 -7.67 -16.56 -1.06
N THR A 141 -8.29 -15.40 -0.81
CA THR A 141 -8.78 -14.50 -1.86
C THR A 141 -7.63 -13.94 -2.69
N TRP A 142 -6.53 -13.48 -2.03
CA TRP A 142 -5.31 -13.06 -2.73
C TRP A 142 -4.73 -14.20 -3.59
N SER A 143 -4.67 -15.43 -3.05
CA SER A 143 -4.20 -16.60 -3.80
C SER A 143 -5.09 -16.92 -5.00
N GLN A 144 -6.41 -16.85 -4.86
CA GLN A 144 -7.36 -17.10 -5.97
C GLN A 144 -7.23 -16.06 -7.09
N ILE A 145 -7.14 -14.76 -6.75
CA ILE A 145 -7.06 -13.68 -7.73
C ILE A 145 -5.80 -13.81 -8.60
N PHE A 146 -4.66 -14.10 -7.98
CA PHE A 146 -3.37 -14.09 -8.66
C PHE A 146 -2.82 -15.48 -9.01
N ASN A 147 -3.47 -16.54 -8.53
CA ASN A 147 -3.00 -17.92 -8.63
C ASN A 147 -1.57 -18.09 -8.12
N ILE A 148 -1.34 -17.66 -6.87
CA ILE A 148 -0.05 -17.71 -6.17
C ILE A 148 -0.17 -18.64 -4.97
N ASN A 149 0.75 -19.61 -4.87
CA ASN A 149 0.86 -20.56 -3.77
C ASN A 149 2.30 -20.71 -3.24
N THR A 150 3.29 -20.35 -4.07
CA THR A 150 4.72 -20.46 -3.80
C THR A 150 5.48 -19.21 -4.24
N GLU A 151 6.73 -19.06 -3.78
CA GLU A 151 7.61 -17.99 -4.28
C GLU A 151 7.93 -18.14 -5.78
N ASN A 152 8.02 -19.36 -6.29
CA ASN A 152 8.22 -19.58 -7.71
C ASN A 152 7.06 -19.05 -8.55
N ASP A 153 5.83 -19.19 -8.07
CA ASP A 153 4.66 -18.60 -8.75
C ASP A 153 4.79 -17.06 -8.83
N ILE A 154 5.37 -16.44 -7.80
CA ILE A 154 5.64 -14.99 -7.82
C ILE A 154 6.67 -14.65 -8.91
N ILE A 155 7.77 -15.41 -8.98
CA ILE A 155 8.82 -15.19 -9.99
C ILE A 155 8.22 -15.29 -11.40
N ASP A 156 7.50 -16.37 -11.68
CA ASP A 156 6.86 -16.60 -12.99
C ASP A 156 5.86 -15.49 -13.32
N ARG A 157 5.11 -15.03 -12.32
CA ARG A 157 4.13 -13.96 -12.50
C ARG A 157 4.80 -12.62 -12.79
N VAL A 158 5.84 -12.25 -12.05
CA VAL A 158 6.61 -11.03 -12.28
C VAL A 158 7.22 -11.04 -13.68
N LEU A 159 7.85 -12.14 -14.10
CA LEU A 159 8.41 -12.29 -15.45
C LEU A 159 7.33 -12.15 -16.52
N SER A 160 6.19 -12.81 -16.34
CA SER A 160 5.06 -12.75 -17.25
C SER A 160 4.52 -11.33 -17.44
N ILE A 161 4.49 -10.51 -16.39
CA ILE A 161 4.02 -9.12 -16.46
C ILE A 161 5.08 -8.22 -17.09
N TYR A 162 6.34 -8.42 -16.73
CA TYR A 162 7.46 -7.60 -17.20
C TYR A 162 7.65 -7.68 -18.73
N GLN A 163 7.25 -8.80 -19.35
CA GLN A 163 7.33 -9.02 -20.79
C GLN A 163 6.13 -8.48 -21.58
N LYS A 164 5.10 -7.94 -20.90
CA LYS A 164 3.87 -7.51 -21.57
C LYS A 164 3.79 -5.99 -21.70
N ASP A 165 3.97 -5.50 -22.91
CA ASP A 165 3.87 -4.07 -23.25
C ASP A 165 2.54 -3.41 -22.81
N LYS A 166 1.44 -4.16 -22.77
CA LYS A 166 0.12 -3.65 -22.38
C LYS A 166 0.07 -3.04 -20.98
N TYR A 167 1.00 -3.44 -20.08
CA TYR A 167 1.07 -2.89 -18.74
C TYR A 167 1.98 -1.67 -18.62
N PHE A 168 2.60 -1.24 -19.71
CA PHE A 168 3.45 -0.06 -19.73
C PHE A 168 2.67 1.26 -19.82
N GLY A 169 1.36 1.20 -19.91
CA GLY A 169 0.44 2.34 -19.80
C GLY A 169 0.70 3.49 -20.79
N GLU A 170 -0.34 4.03 -21.37
CA GLU A 170 -0.27 5.19 -22.27
C GLU A 170 0.30 6.45 -21.58
N ASN A 171 0.29 6.50 -20.24
CA ASN A 171 0.79 7.59 -19.42
C ASN A 171 2.23 7.41 -18.92
N ALA A 172 3.00 6.52 -19.52
CA ALA A 172 4.42 6.30 -19.22
C ALA A 172 5.24 7.61 -19.16
N ASN A 173 4.87 8.59 -19.96
CA ASN A 173 5.53 9.90 -20.03
C ASN A 173 5.28 10.80 -18.81
N ILE A 174 4.22 10.58 -18.03
CA ILE A 174 3.86 11.46 -16.90
C ILE A 174 4.78 11.19 -15.69
N HIS A 175 5.27 9.96 -15.53
CA HIS A 175 6.09 9.54 -14.38
C HIS A 175 7.53 9.13 -14.75
N TYR A 176 7.98 9.38 -15.96
CA TYR A 176 9.34 9.09 -16.44
C TYR A 176 9.74 7.60 -16.45
N LYS A 177 8.80 6.66 -16.21
CA LYS A 177 9.05 5.22 -16.26
C LYS A 177 7.88 4.50 -16.91
N PRO A 178 8.12 3.66 -17.95
CA PRO A 178 7.06 3.03 -18.73
C PRO A 178 6.15 2.07 -17.92
N TYR A 179 6.58 1.60 -16.76
CA TYR A 179 5.85 0.62 -15.94
C TYR A 179 5.40 1.15 -14.57
N TRP A 180 5.31 2.49 -14.42
CA TRP A 180 4.98 3.09 -13.11
C TRP A 180 3.62 2.69 -12.53
N ILE A 181 2.64 2.36 -13.37
CA ILE A 181 1.28 1.98 -12.96
C ILE A 181 0.95 0.50 -13.26
N THR A 182 1.94 -0.30 -13.60
CA THR A 182 1.74 -1.71 -13.99
C THR A 182 1.00 -2.50 -12.93
N ASP A 183 1.36 -2.34 -11.66
CA ASP A 183 0.70 -2.97 -10.52
C ASP A 183 -0.78 -2.59 -10.41
N GLN A 184 -1.13 -1.33 -10.66
CA GLN A 184 -2.51 -0.83 -10.59
C GLN A 184 -3.38 -1.37 -11.73
N LEU A 185 -2.83 -1.42 -12.95
CA LEU A 185 -3.51 -1.99 -14.12
C LEU A 185 -3.70 -3.50 -13.94
N TYR A 186 -2.65 -4.19 -13.49
CA TYR A 186 -2.70 -5.63 -13.28
C TYR A 186 -3.65 -6.02 -12.15
N LEU A 187 -3.64 -5.27 -11.05
CA LEU A 187 -4.58 -5.45 -9.94
C LEU A 187 -6.02 -5.30 -10.43
N TYR A 188 -6.32 -4.25 -11.18
CA TYR A 188 -7.65 -4.02 -11.75
C TYR A 188 -8.07 -5.20 -12.64
N GLU A 189 -7.25 -5.56 -13.64
CA GLU A 189 -7.55 -6.65 -14.56
C GLU A 189 -7.88 -7.95 -13.81
N LYS A 190 -7.00 -8.36 -12.89
CA LYS A 190 -7.16 -9.64 -12.19
C LYS A 190 -8.32 -9.66 -11.21
N THR A 191 -8.59 -8.56 -10.54
CA THR A 191 -9.76 -8.47 -9.67
C THR A 191 -11.07 -8.47 -10.44
N GLN A 192 -11.13 -7.85 -11.64
CA GLN A 192 -12.32 -7.90 -12.49
C GLN A 192 -12.54 -9.31 -13.06
N GLU A 193 -11.49 -9.98 -13.58
CA GLU A 193 -11.57 -11.36 -14.06
C GLU A 193 -12.11 -12.32 -12.97
N TRP A 194 -11.56 -12.21 -11.76
CA TRP A 194 -12.00 -13.00 -10.61
C TRP A 194 -13.45 -12.69 -10.20
N ASN A 195 -13.84 -11.43 -10.23
CA ASN A 195 -15.17 -10.97 -9.81
C ASN A 195 -16.29 -11.44 -10.75
N VAL A 196 -16.02 -11.62 -12.05
CA VAL A 196 -17.00 -12.17 -13.01
C VAL A 196 -17.57 -13.50 -12.54
N ASN A 197 -16.73 -14.34 -11.92
CA ASN A 197 -17.12 -15.68 -11.48
C ASN A 197 -17.59 -15.74 -10.02
N THR A 198 -17.21 -14.76 -9.19
CA THR A 198 -17.44 -14.83 -7.75
C THR A 198 -18.44 -13.81 -7.22
N ASN A 199 -18.58 -12.66 -7.88
CA ASN A 199 -19.33 -11.51 -7.40
C ASN A 199 -18.92 -11.07 -5.98
N ASN A 200 -17.61 -11.12 -5.69
CA ASN A 200 -17.06 -10.89 -4.36
C ASN A 200 -16.17 -9.63 -4.26
N LEU A 201 -16.14 -8.78 -5.29
CA LEU A 201 -15.48 -7.48 -5.25
C LEU A 201 -16.39 -6.45 -4.54
N VAL A 202 -15.90 -5.90 -3.46
CA VAL A 202 -16.54 -4.80 -2.73
C VAL A 202 -15.77 -3.51 -3.00
N ILE A 203 -16.47 -2.54 -3.53
CA ILE A 203 -15.94 -1.19 -3.76
C ILE A 203 -16.56 -0.28 -2.73
N LEU A 204 -15.76 0.23 -1.80
CA LEU A 204 -16.26 1.14 -0.77
C LEU A 204 -16.62 2.49 -1.38
N LYS A 205 -17.65 3.14 -0.82
CA LYS A 205 -17.93 4.54 -1.16
C LYS A 205 -16.83 5.41 -0.56
N GLU A 206 -16.10 6.10 -1.42
CA GLU A 206 -15.02 6.96 -0.97
C GLU A 206 -15.57 8.31 -0.50
N ASN A 207 -15.49 8.55 0.82
CA ASN A 207 -15.73 9.85 1.44
C ASN A 207 -14.38 10.48 1.82
N LEU A 208 -13.53 10.71 0.81
CA LEU A 208 -12.16 11.15 1.00
C LEU A 208 -11.88 12.46 0.27
N ILE A 209 -11.33 13.43 1.00
CA ILE A 209 -10.80 14.67 0.41
C ILE A 209 -9.26 14.62 0.47
N VAL A 210 -8.62 14.83 -0.68
CA VAL A 210 -7.16 14.93 -0.75
C VAL A 210 -6.74 16.36 -0.46
N ILE A 211 -6.01 16.55 0.64
CA ILE A 211 -5.42 17.84 1.00
C ILE A 211 -4.02 17.93 0.39
N THR A 212 -3.84 18.93 -0.47
CA THR A 212 -2.54 19.32 -1.03
C THR A 212 -2.14 20.68 -0.48
N THR A 213 -0.88 21.09 -0.68
CA THR A 213 -0.40 22.44 -0.30
C THR A 213 -1.30 23.58 -0.78
N LYS A 214 -2.05 23.37 -1.86
CA LYS A 214 -2.95 24.39 -2.42
C LYS A 214 -4.28 24.51 -1.66
N ASN A 215 -4.69 23.48 -0.91
CA ASN A 215 -6.03 23.36 -0.29
C ASN A 215 -6.01 23.46 1.24
N ILE A 216 -4.84 23.61 1.87
CA ILE A 216 -4.67 23.60 3.35
C ILE A 216 -5.45 24.73 4.05
N TYR A 217 -5.82 25.79 3.33
CA TYR A 217 -6.41 27.00 3.93
C TYR A 217 -7.95 27.02 3.94
N SER A 218 -8.65 25.98 3.49
CA SER A 218 -10.11 25.95 3.63
C SER A 218 -10.48 25.55 5.07
N THR A 219 -10.98 26.51 5.82
CA THR A 219 -11.36 26.37 7.24
C THR A 219 -12.66 25.60 7.47
N ASN A 220 -13.43 25.31 6.43
CA ASN A 220 -14.68 24.57 6.52
C ASN A 220 -14.43 23.10 6.13
N ILE A 221 -13.96 22.32 7.10
CA ILE A 221 -13.80 20.86 6.97
C ILE A 221 -15.17 20.23 7.30
N PRO A 222 -15.88 19.59 6.36
CA PRO A 222 -17.12 18.90 6.64
C PRO A 222 -16.90 17.80 7.68
N GLU A 223 -17.80 17.69 8.64
CA GLU A 223 -17.82 16.55 9.58
C GLU A 223 -18.10 15.25 8.82
N ASN A 224 -17.49 14.16 9.27
CA ASN A 224 -17.67 12.81 8.72
C ASN A 224 -17.05 12.56 7.32
N VAL A 225 -16.13 13.38 6.88
CA VAL A 225 -15.32 13.14 5.68
C VAL A 225 -13.88 12.88 6.08
N PHE A 226 -13.28 11.80 5.56
CA PHE A 226 -11.87 11.53 5.78
C PHE A 226 -10.97 12.39 4.89
N TYR A 227 -9.80 12.74 5.41
CA TYR A 227 -8.81 13.58 4.74
C TYR A 227 -7.52 12.82 4.58
N ARG A 228 -6.90 12.97 3.42
CA ARG A 228 -5.58 12.47 3.12
C ARG A 228 -4.60 13.62 2.93
N LEU A 229 -3.47 13.57 3.60
CA LEU A 229 -2.37 14.49 3.37
C LEU A 229 -1.48 13.95 2.24
N TRP A 230 -1.45 14.66 1.11
CA TRP A 230 -0.69 14.22 -0.07
C TRP A 230 0.52 15.10 -0.31
N ASN A 231 1.72 14.55 -0.13
CA ASN A 231 3.01 15.21 -0.39
C ASN A 231 3.16 16.60 0.26
N THR A 232 2.42 16.85 1.32
CA THR A 232 2.32 18.15 1.95
C THR A 232 2.80 18.02 3.38
N ILE A 233 3.81 18.82 3.74
CA ILE A 233 4.18 19.02 5.14
C ILE A 233 3.34 20.21 5.62
N PRO A 234 2.38 20.00 6.50
CA PRO A 234 1.56 21.09 7.01
C PRO A 234 2.42 22.07 7.82
N ILE A 235 2.14 23.36 7.69
CA ILE A 235 2.81 24.42 8.45
C ILE A 235 2.50 24.24 9.95
N ASN A 236 1.33 23.68 10.28
CA ASN A 236 0.95 23.37 11.66
C ASN A 236 0.51 21.90 11.75
N PHE A 237 1.51 21.01 11.89
CA PHE A 237 1.30 19.57 11.95
C PHE A 237 0.51 19.13 13.17
N ASP A 238 0.60 19.89 14.30
CA ASP A 238 -0.07 19.57 15.54
C ASP A 238 -1.61 19.62 15.37
N ILE A 239 -2.14 20.66 14.71
CA ILE A 239 -3.58 20.77 14.41
C ILE A 239 -4.06 19.58 13.56
N LEU A 240 -3.20 19.07 12.68
CA LEU A 240 -3.57 17.96 11.80
C LEU A 240 -3.53 16.61 12.51
N CYS A 241 -2.59 16.41 13.44
CA CYS A 241 -2.52 15.19 14.26
C CYS A 241 -3.69 15.09 15.23
N GLU A 242 -4.23 16.20 15.69
CA GLU A 242 -5.42 16.25 16.53
C GLU A 242 -6.73 16.00 15.75
N ASN A 243 -6.68 16.09 14.42
CA ASN A 243 -7.86 15.91 13.58
C ASN A 243 -8.18 14.43 13.37
N LYS A 244 -9.22 13.95 14.08
CA LYS A 244 -9.71 12.56 14.00
C LYS A 244 -10.16 12.08 12.61
N TYR A 245 -10.25 12.97 11.63
CA TYR A 245 -10.68 12.65 10.27
C TYR A 245 -9.51 12.47 9.29
N ILE A 246 -8.26 12.67 9.70
CA ILE A 246 -7.12 12.38 8.83
C ILE A 246 -6.90 10.88 8.81
N CYS A 247 -7.09 10.25 7.63
CA CYS A 247 -6.93 8.80 7.50
C CYS A 247 -5.48 8.38 7.33
N ASP A 248 -4.71 9.12 6.55
CA ASP A 248 -3.31 8.84 6.27
C ASP A 248 -2.51 10.06 5.80
N PHE A 249 -1.20 9.89 5.81
CA PHE A 249 -0.22 10.84 5.31
C PHE A 249 0.70 10.16 4.28
N HIS A 250 0.73 10.70 3.07
CA HIS A 250 1.69 10.31 2.04
C HIS A 250 2.96 11.14 2.19
N ILE A 251 4.06 10.50 2.58
CA ILE A 251 5.33 11.17 2.87
C ILE A 251 5.95 11.69 1.56
N PRO A 252 6.35 12.98 1.51
CA PRO A 252 7.08 13.51 0.35
C PRO A 252 8.43 12.81 0.17
N ARG A 253 8.72 12.32 -1.03
CA ARG A 253 9.98 11.60 -1.33
C ARG A 253 11.25 12.40 -1.05
N LYS A 254 11.19 13.73 -1.14
CA LYS A 254 12.32 14.64 -0.90
C LYS A 254 12.35 15.21 0.51
N ILE A 255 11.72 14.57 1.49
CA ILE A 255 11.74 15.03 2.86
C ILE A 255 13.14 14.87 3.47
N LYS A 256 13.57 15.89 4.22
CA LYS A 256 14.83 15.80 5.00
C LYS A 256 14.62 14.86 6.19
N ASN A 257 15.65 14.07 6.53
CA ASN A 257 15.56 13.09 7.63
C ASN A 257 15.13 13.72 8.97
N ASN A 258 15.67 14.90 9.32
CA ASN A 258 15.28 15.58 10.55
C ASN A 258 13.78 15.95 10.56
N THR A 259 13.29 16.49 9.44
CA THR A 259 11.85 16.83 9.30
C THR A 259 10.99 15.57 9.35
N LEU A 260 11.45 14.45 8.77
CA LEU A 260 10.74 13.18 8.87
C LEU A 260 10.65 12.70 10.32
N GLN A 261 11.75 12.76 11.06
CA GLN A 261 11.80 12.37 12.46
C GLN A 261 10.90 13.26 13.34
N ASP A 262 10.87 14.57 13.08
CA ASP A 262 10.00 15.52 13.80
C ASP A 262 8.51 15.20 13.54
N ILE A 263 8.14 14.90 12.28
CA ILE A 263 6.79 14.47 11.91
C ILE A 263 6.42 13.18 12.64
N VAL A 264 7.32 12.20 12.65
CA VAL A 264 7.11 10.93 13.37
C VAL A 264 6.85 11.16 14.83
N ASN A 265 7.70 11.94 15.48
CA ASN A 265 7.59 12.20 16.92
C ASN A 265 6.28 12.93 17.28
N LYS A 266 5.68 13.66 16.34
CA LYS A 266 4.40 14.34 16.53
C LYS A 266 3.18 13.44 16.22
N ILE A 267 3.31 12.50 15.26
CA ILE A 267 2.25 11.52 14.95
C ILE A 267 2.19 10.44 16.06
N ILE A 268 3.33 10.15 16.65
CA ILE A 268 3.52 9.06 17.59
C ILE A 268 3.66 9.60 19.01
#